data_7af489908c0d3f8ab308a55b5dc13952
#
_entry.id   7af489908c0d3f8ab308a55b5dc13952
#
_cell.length_a   1.000
_cell.length_b   1.000
_cell.length_c   1.000
_cell.angle_alpha   90.00
_cell.angle_beta   90.00
_cell.angle_gamma   90.00
#
_symmetry.space_group_name_H-M   'P 1'
#
loop_
_entity.id
_entity.type
_entity.pdbx_description
1 polymer ?
#
loop_
_entity_poly.entity_id
_entity_poly.type
_entity_poly.pdbx_seq_one_letter_code
_entity_poly.pdbx_strand_id
1 'polypeptide(L)'
;MGRAVKYLWKYRGQAVLPYLFMLVATVAMLAVPKLVANVLNAVTNGVVAKLVLEAWGKIPAAFQSKALATILEALKYPSAWSPDQLIAKLNSVKTNAPRDLIFAGLALVGFAIVNGVFSFLQAYWAEKNSQSLAFDFRNDLFAKIQRLSFSYHDRNQTGQLMIRATDDVEKLRLFLGQGLIQLLSAAVMLVGTLIIIFTTNVKLALVTLWILPVALILFVIFSRVARPMFTKVQQKLSSLNTTLQENLAGIKVVKSFTREKSEEDKFDIQADALMKQNIDIAKVFAFMFPLVFLIANLGQATTLYFGGRQIIAGTLTLGEWEEFSLYLIYLFLPIAQFGFIINQFSQASASATRIFEILDTKNDVTDKPEAIALPSIKGHIKFEDVTFRYFGGGEPVLKNVSFETLPGQTVALLGATGSGKTTIINLLPRFYDPTEGRITIDGRDLRDLTIQSLRSRIGIVLQETTLFSGTIRDNIAFGKPDATQAEIEAAAKAAAAHDFIMEFPEGYDTPVGERGTTLSGGQKQRVAIARALLLDPQILILDDSTSSVDLTTEAQIQEALDTLMKGRTSFVIAQRISTVINADLILVLDKGEVVARGRHEELMEESEIYAEIYNSQLVADATSDIETANAVKP
;
A
#
# COMPACT_ATOMS: atom_id res chain seq x y z
N MET A 1 1.59 -13.60 -7.10
CA MET A 1 2.28 -12.91 -8.22
C MET A 1 1.67 -13.19 -9.59
N GLY A 2 1.42 -14.43 -10.05
CA GLY A 2 0.88 -14.70 -11.40
C GLY A 2 -0.42 -13.93 -11.73
N ARG A 3 -1.32 -13.80 -10.76
CA ARG A 3 -2.56 -13.01 -10.90
C ARG A 3 -2.26 -11.51 -11.09
N ALA A 4 -1.31 -10.96 -10.36
CA ALA A 4 -0.92 -9.55 -10.49
C ALA A 4 -0.31 -9.26 -11.87
N VAL A 5 0.52 -10.16 -12.39
CA VAL A 5 1.02 -10.09 -13.78
C VAL A 5 -0.13 -10.15 -14.78
N LYS A 6 -1.17 -10.95 -14.50
CA LYS A 6 -2.36 -11.04 -15.36
C LYS A 6 -3.12 -9.71 -15.45
N TYR A 7 -3.09 -8.87 -14.42
CA TYR A 7 -3.65 -7.51 -14.50
C TYR A 7 -2.95 -6.65 -15.55
N LEU A 8 -1.63 -6.83 -15.80
CA LEU A 8 -0.93 -6.14 -16.89
C LEU A 8 -1.49 -6.47 -18.27
N TRP A 9 -2.07 -7.67 -18.45
CA TRP A 9 -2.69 -8.07 -19.74
C TRP A 9 -3.94 -7.26 -20.09
N LYS A 10 -4.53 -6.55 -19.12
CA LYS A 10 -5.59 -5.57 -19.39
C LYS A 10 -5.10 -4.48 -20.36
N TYR A 11 -3.82 -4.15 -20.31
CA TYR A 11 -3.16 -3.14 -21.14
C TYR A 11 -2.47 -3.70 -22.38
N ARG A 12 -2.60 -5.00 -22.66
CA ARG A 12 -2.12 -5.76 -23.85
C ARG A 12 -0.92 -5.16 -24.59
N GLY A 13 -1.15 -4.39 -25.70
CA GLY A 13 -0.07 -3.85 -26.52
C GLY A 13 0.84 -2.85 -25.79
N GLN A 14 0.29 -2.03 -24.89
CA GLN A 14 1.08 -1.06 -24.12
C GLN A 14 1.99 -1.74 -23.08
N ALA A 15 1.55 -2.88 -22.53
CA ALA A 15 2.35 -3.63 -21.56
C ALA A 15 3.61 -4.27 -22.15
N VAL A 16 3.64 -4.53 -23.45
CA VAL A 16 4.80 -5.15 -24.15
C VAL A 16 5.85 -4.09 -24.55
N LEU A 17 5.44 -2.85 -24.80
CA LEU A 17 6.33 -1.79 -25.28
C LEU A 17 7.59 -1.57 -24.41
N PRO A 18 7.51 -1.50 -23.06
CA PRO A 18 8.70 -1.32 -22.23
C PRO A 18 9.73 -2.44 -22.42
N TYR A 19 9.29 -3.69 -22.61
CA TYR A 19 10.18 -4.84 -22.80
C TYR A 19 10.85 -4.81 -24.16
N LEU A 20 10.14 -4.38 -25.18
CA LEU A 20 10.70 -4.22 -26.53
C LEU A 20 11.75 -3.10 -26.55
N PHE A 21 11.44 -1.96 -25.94
CA PHE A 21 12.38 -0.84 -25.81
C PHE A 21 13.59 -1.22 -24.96
N MET A 22 13.38 -1.95 -23.86
CA MET A 22 14.46 -2.51 -23.04
C MET A 22 15.40 -3.40 -23.86
N LEU A 23 14.84 -4.28 -24.70
CA LEU A 23 15.66 -5.16 -25.53
C LEU A 23 16.54 -4.35 -26.49
N VAL A 24 15.97 -3.37 -27.19
CA VAL A 24 16.73 -2.48 -28.10
C VAL A 24 17.80 -1.71 -27.34
N ALA A 25 17.46 -1.11 -26.20
CA ALA A 25 18.43 -0.37 -25.38
C ALA A 25 19.56 -1.27 -24.87
N THR A 26 19.25 -2.48 -24.39
CA THR A 26 20.26 -3.42 -23.89
C THR A 26 21.16 -3.92 -25.02
N VAL A 27 20.60 -4.23 -26.19
CA VAL A 27 21.41 -4.63 -27.38
C VAL A 27 22.31 -3.48 -27.83
N ALA A 28 21.80 -2.24 -27.87
CA ALA A 28 22.60 -1.06 -28.16
C ALA A 28 23.74 -0.88 -27.15
N MET A 29 23.49 -1.10 -25.87
CA MET A 29 24.51 -1.06 -24.81
C MET A 29 25.56 -2.15 -25.00
N LEU A 30 25.17 -3.38 -25.34
CA LEU A 30 26.06 -4.50 -25.61
C LEU A 30 26.96 -4.27 -26.86
N ALA A 31 26.55 -3.42 -27.79
CA ALA A 31 27.36 -3.08 -28.95
C ALA A 31 28.53 -2.10 -28.63
N VAL A 32 28.43 -1.33 -27.53
CA VAL A 32 29.40 -0.29 -27.19
C VAL A 32 30.84 -0.83 -27.05
N PRO A 33 31.13 -1.91 -26.30
CA PRO A 33 32.50 -2.42 -26.19
C PRO A 33 33.11 -2.80 -27.53
N LYS A 34 32.30 -3.39 -28.44
CA LYS A 34 32.75 -3.74 -29.79
C LYS A 34 33.10 -2.50 -30.62
N LEU A 35 32.31 -1.45 -30.52
CA LEU A 35 32.60 -0.17 -31.21
C LEU A 35 33.87 0.47 -30.66
N VAL A 36 34.08 0.44 -29.34
CA VAL A 36 35.32 0.91 -28.71
C VAL A 36 36.53 0.12 -29.24
N ALA A 37 36.41 -1.21 -29.35
CA ALA A 37 37.42 -2.07 -29.93
C ALA A 37 37.76 -1.64 -31.39
N ASN A 38 36.74 -1.35 -32.19
CA ASN A 38 36.93 -0.91 -33.56
C ASN A 38 37.69 0.44 -33.63
N VAL A 39 37.33 1.39 -32.76
CA VAL A 39 38.08 2.67 -32.64
C VAL A 39 39.54 2.41 -32.29
N LEU A 40 39.80 1.58 -31.30
CA LEU A 40 41.15 1.28 -30.84
C LEU A 40 41.98 0.57 -31.92
N ASN A 41 41.37 -0.40 -32.62
CA ASN A 41 42.01 -1.09 -33.72
C ASN A 41 42.31 -0.17 -34.89
N ALA A 42 41.43 0.77 -35.26
CA ALA A 42 41.66 1.76 -36.31
C ALA A 42 42.88 2.65 -35.96
N VAL A 43 42.95 3.14 -34.71
CA VAL A 43 44.09 3.92 -34.24
C VAL A 43 45.37 3.12 -34.27
N THR A 44 45.38 1.92 -33.67
CA THR A 44 46.55 1.05 -33.56
C THR A 44 47.07 0.67 -34.93
N ASN A 45 46.21 0.22 -35.83
CA ASN A 45 46.59 -0.17 -37.20
C ASN A 45 47.16 1.02 -37.99
N GLY A 46 46.55 2.21 -37.84
CA GLY A 46 47.03 3.44 -38.50
C GLY A 46 48.42 3.84 -37.99
N VAL A 47 48.67 3.78 -36.67
CA VAL A 47 49.97 4.09 -36.05
C VAL A 47 51.03 3.08 -36.50
N VAL A 48 50.70 1.79 -36.43
CA VAL A 48 51.62 0.71 -36.86
C VAL A 48 51.97 0.87 -38.33
N ALA A 49 50.99 1.11 -39.22
CA ALA A 49 51.24 1.35 -40.64
C ALA A 49 52.14 2.53 -40.88
N LYS A 50 51.94 3.65 -40.15
CA LYS A 50 52.81 4.83 -40.22
C LYS A 50 54.24 4.51 -39.80
N LEU A 51 54.44 3.88 -38.64
CA LEU A 51 55.76 3.53 -38.10
C LEU A 51 56.52 2.57 -39.03
N VAL A 52 55.83 1.55 -39.56
CA VAL A 52 56.46 0.59 -40.50
C VAL A 52 56.85 1.25 -41.80
N LEU A 53 56.01 2.13 -42.36
CA LEU A 53 56.36 2.90 -43.59
C LEU A 53 57.55 3.84 -43.36
N GLU A 54 57.63 4.51 -42.23
CA GLU A 54 58.75 5.38 -41.87
C GLU A 54 60.06 4.59 -41.65
N ALA A 55 59.96 3.43 -41.01
CA ALA A 55 61.08 2.52 -40.83
C ALA A 55 61.54 1.91 -42.16
N TRP A 56 60.62 1.49 -43.03
CA TRP A 56 60.89 0.90 -44.33
C TRP A 56 61.78 1.80 -45.20
N GLY A 57 61.45 3.11 -45.23
CA GLY A 57 62.23 4.11 -45.98
C GLY A 57 63.67 4.28 -45.49
N LYS A 58 64.02 3.78 -44.28
CA LYS A 58 65.35 3.84 -43.67
C LYS A 58 66.15 2.54 -43.82
N ILE A 59 65.52 1.45 -44.32
CA ILE A 59 66.16 0.13 -44.44
C ILE A 59 66.99 0.09 -45.72
N PRO A 60 68.33 -0.18 -45.67
CA PRO A 60 69.17 -0.37 -46.83
C PRO A 60 68.65 -1.55 -47.71
N ALA A 61 68.77 -1.40 -49.04
CA ALA A 61 68.25 -2.39 -49.97
C ALA A 61 68.73 -3.85 -49.75
N ALA A 62 69.94 -4.01 -49.24
CA ALA A 62 70.50 -5.33 -48.90
C ALA A 62 69.73 -6.09 -47.75
N PHE A 63 68.99 -5.38 -46.88
CA PHE A 63 68.25 -5.96 -45.73
C PHE A 63 66.74 -5.97 -45.95
N GLN A 64 66.22 -5.39 -47.04
CA GLN A 64 64.78 -5.27 -47.30
C GLN A 64 64.06 -6.61 -47.41
N SER A 65 64.70 -7.65 -48.00
CA SER A 65 64.08 -8.97 -48.11
C SER A 65 63.88 -9.66 -46.76
N LYS A 66 64.87 -9.54 -45.87
CA LYS A 66 64.76 -10.08 -44.52
C LYS A 66 63.78 -9.27 -43.64
N ALA A 67 63.82 -7.96 -43.78
CA ALA A 67 62.87 -7.11 -43.08
C ALA A 67 61.43 -7.33 -43.56
N LEU A 68 61.23 -7.57 -44.87
CA LEU A 68 59.91 -7.90 -45.46
C LEU A 68 59.35 -9.15 -44.82
N ALA A 69 60.12 -10.23 -44.75
CA ALA A 69 59.65 -11.49 -44.18
C ALA A 69 59.25 -11.30 -42.69
N THR A 70 60.06 -10.58 -41.91
CA THR A 70 59.76 -10.31 -40.52
C THR A 70 58.53 -9.43 -40.35
N ILE A 71 58.32 -8.41 -41.19
CA ILE A 71 57.15 -7.51 -41.12
C ILE A 71 55.88 -8.26 -41.56
N LEU A 72 55.96 -9.08 -42.62
CA LEU A 72 54.81 -9.87 -43.10
C LEU A 72 54.37 -10.87 -42.04
N GLU A 73 55.32 -11.54 -41.38
CA GLU A 73 55.05 -12.46 -40.27
C GLU A 73 54.43 -11.71 -39.10
N ALA A 74 55.03 -10.59 -38.67
CA ALA A 74 54.56 -9.81 -37.52
C ALA A 74 53.16 -9.22 -37.77
N LEU A 75 52.85 -8.76 -38.99
CA LEU A 75 51.53 -8.21 -39.34
C LEU A 75 50.56 -9.27 -39.85
N LYS A 76 51.00 -10.56 -39.93
CA LYS A 76 50.19 -11.70 -40.44
C LYS A 76 49.68 -11.50 -41.86
N TYR A 77 50.47 -10.83 -42.69
CA TYR A 77 50.19 -10.79 -44.12
C TYR A 77 50.76 -12.03 -44.84
N PRO A 78 50.23 -12.36 -46.02
CA PRO A 78 50.73 -13.52 -46.77
C PRO A 78 52.22 -13.39 -47.02
N SER A 79 53.00 -14.46 -46.74
CA SER A 79 54.46 -14.48 -46.93
C SER A 79 54.91 -14.29 -48.37
N ALA A 80 54.02 -14.51 -49.32
CA ALA A 80 54.25 -14.36 -50.75
C ALA A 80 54.13 -12.89 -51.26
N TRP A 81 53.81 -11.91 -50.39
CA TRP A 81 53.67 -10.51 -50.80
C TRP A 81 55.00 -9.91 -51.17
N SER A 82 54.98 -9.09 -52.25
CA SER A 82 56.11 -8.25 -52.64
C SER A 82 56.18 -6.99 -51.74
N PRO A 83 57.36 -6.29 -51.68
CA PRO A 83 57.50 -5.03 -51.01
C PRO A 83 56.43 -4.00 -51.40
N ASP A 84 56.13 -3.92 -52.70
CA ASP A 84 55.14 -2.99 -53.24
C ASP A 84 53.73 -3.27 -52.77
N GLN A 85 53.37 -4.54 -52.66
CA GLN A 85 52.09 -5.00 -52.13
C GLN A 85 51.95 -4.63 -50.63
N LEU A 86 53.02 -4.82 -49.86
CA LEU A 86 53.04 -4.45 -48.45
C LEU A 86 52.91 -2.91 -48.31
N ILE A 87 53.69 -2.14 -49.05
CA ILE A 87 53.67 -0.66 -49.01
C ILE A 87 52.29 -0.14 -49.44
N ALA A 88 51.72 -0.68 -50.52
CA ALA A 88 50.39 -0.29 -51.00
C ALA A 88 49.33 -0.57 -49.92
N LYS A 89 49.38 -1.74 -49.25
CA LYS A 89 48.46 -2.09 -48.16
C LYS A 89 48.65 -1.17 -46.96
N LEU A 90 49.86 -0.93 -46.50
CA LEU A 90 50.13 -0.04 -45.36
C LEU A 90 49.74 1.40 -45.67
N ASN A 91 49.96 1.90 -46.87
CA ASN A 91 49.48 3.22 -47.30
C ASN A 91 47.94 3.27 -47.28
N SER A 92 47.26 2.23 -47.75
CA SER A 92 45.79 2.16 -47.69
C SER A 92 45.27 2.16 -46.26
N VAL A 93 45.90 1.39 -45.35
CA VAL A 93 45.54 1.37 -43.91
C VAL A 93 45.78 2.74 -43.30
N LYS A 94 46.94 3.37 -43.52
CA LYS A 94 47.26 4.71 -43.03
C LYS A 94 46.26 5.75 -43.50
N THR A 95 45.90 5.74 -44.80
CA THR A 95 44.97 6.70 -45.40
C THR A 95 43.54 6.49 -44.94
N ASN A 96 43.12 5.24 -44.74
CA ASN A 96 41.76 4.92 -44.29
C ASN A 96 41.58 5.05 -42.78
N ALA A 97 42.63 4.90 -41.95
CA ALA A 97 42.55 4.93 -40.52
C ALA A 97 41.79 6.16 -39.96
N PRO A 98 41.99 7.42 -40.42
CA PRO A 98 41.20 8.56 -39.96
C PRO A 98 39.71 8.43 -40.30
N ARG A 99 39.39 7.92 -41.50
CA ARG A 99 38.03 7.69 -41.95
C ARG A 99 37.34 6.60 -41.09
N ASP A 100 38.02 5.48 -40.85
CA ASP A 100 37.52 4.36 -40.03
C ASP A 100 37.30 4.82 -38.58
N LEU A 101 38.17 5.67 -38.05
CA LEU A 101 38.02 6.29 -36.74
C LEU A 101 36.78 7.20 -36.69
N ILE A 102 36.55 8.02 -37.70
CA ILE A 102 35.35 8.88 -37.76
C ILE A 102 34.08 8.03 -37.83
N PHE A 103 34.06 7.01 -38.70
CA PHE A 103 32.90 6.12 -38.78
C PHE A 103 32.64 5.35 -37.50
N ALA A 104 33.65 4.81 -36.82
CA ALA A 104 33.51 4.12 -35.57
C ALA A 104 33.08 5.08 -34.45
N GLY A 105 33.59 6.32 -34.43
CA GLY A 105 33.15 7.36 -33.51
C GLY A 105 31.68 7.75 -33.71
N LEU A 106 31.29 7.99 -34.98
CA LEU A 106 29.88 8.28 -35.31
C LEU A 106 28.95 7.14 -34.99
N ALA A 107 29.38 5.89 -35.21
CA ALA A 107 28.60 4.69 -34.80
C ALA A 107 28.43 4.65 -33.29
N LEU A 108 29.49 4.92 -32.52
CA LEU A 108 29.41 4.95 -31.03
C LEU A 108 28.42 6.02 -30.57
N VAL A 109 28.46 7.23 -31.14
CA VAL A 109 27.48 8.30 -30.84
C VAL A 109 26.07 7.86 -31.26
N GLY A 110 25.92 7.25 -32.44
CA GLY A 110 24.63 6.75 -32.92
C GLY A 110 24.01 5.70 -31.96
N PHE A 111 24.80 4.71 -31.53
CA PHE A 111 24.35 3.72 -30.57
C PHE A 111 24.07 4.32 -29.19
N ALA A 112 24.84 5.32 -28.75
CA ALA A 112 24.56 6.04 -27.50
C ALA A 112 23.21 6.79 -27.57
N ILE A 113 22.92 7.44 -28.71
CA ILE A 113 21.62 8.10 -28.95
C ILE A 113 20.48 7.06 -28.95
N VAL A 114 20.65 5.94 -29.66
CA VAL A 114 19.66 4.86 -29.68
C VAL A 114 19.41 4.34 -28.26
N ASN A 115 20.47 4.05 -27.52
CA ASN A 115 20.35 3.62 -26.10
C ASN A 115 19.60 4.66 -25.28
N GLY A 116 19.96 5.95 -25.36
CA GLY A 116 19.31 7.02 -24.61
C GLY A 116 17.82 7.16 -24.93
N VAL A 117 17.47 7.19 -26.22
CA VAL A 117 16.07 7.30 -26.66
C VAL A 117 15.24 6.10 -26.22
N PHE A 118 15.75 4.88 -26.44
CA PHE A 118 15.00 3.66 -26.09
C PHE A 118 14.95 3.43 -24.58
N SER A 119 15.97 3.83 -23.81
CA SER A 119 15.92 3.82 -22.33
C SER A 119 14.89 4.82 -21.81
N PHE A 120 14.79 6.01 -22.40
CA PHE A 120 13.73 6.97 -22.06
C PHE A 120 12.34 6.40 -22.36
N LEU A 121 12.13 5.87 -23.57
CA LEU A 121 10.85 5.28 -23.95
C LEU A 121 10.47 4.09 -23.06
N GLN A 122 11.44 3.25 -22.72
CA GLN A 122 11.28 2.13 -21.76
C GLN A 122 10.81 2.65 -20.41
N ALA A 123 11.52 3.63 -19.83
CA ALA A 123 11.19 4.17 -18.51
C ALA A 123 9.81 4.84 -18.50
N TYR A 124 9.50 5.64 -19.52
CA TYR A 124 8.21 6.32 -19.65
C TYR A 124 7.03 5.33 -19.71
N TRP A 125 7.11 4.33 -20.61
CA TRP A 125 6.03 3.38 -20.78
C TRP A 125 5.92 2.39 -19.61
N ALA A 126 7.05 2.04 -18.98
CA ALA A 126 7.08 1.24 -17.76
C ALA A 126 6.35 1.97 -16.63
N GLU A 127 6.67 3.25 -16.41
CA GLU A 127 6.06 4.05 -15.36
C GLU A 127 4.56 4.29 -15.65
N LYS A 128 4.21 4.66 -16.88
CA LYS A 128 2.81 4.85 -17.29
C LYS A 128 1.97 3.60 -17.02
N ASN A 129 2.46 2.43 -17.44
CA ASN A 129 1.74 1.16 -17.24
C ASN A 129 1.63 0.81 -15.75
N SER A 130 2.68 1.03 -14.97
CA SER A 130 2.69 0.73 -13.54
C SER A 130 1.75 1.65 -12.76
N GLN A 131 1.69 2.94 -13.10
CA GLN A 131 0.75 3.88 -12.48
C GLN A 131 -0.71 3.56 -12.83
N SER A 132 -0.98 3.19 -14.09
CA SER A 132 -2.32 2.75 -14.50
C SER A 132 -2.75 1.49 -13.74
N LEU A 133 -1.82 0.56 -13.53
CA LEU A 133 -2.06 -0.64 -12.75
C LEU A 133 -2.33 -0.33 -11.26
N ALA A 134 -1.57 0.59 -10.67
CA ALA A 134 -1.79 1.04 -9.30
C ALA A 134 -3.16 1.72 -9.13
N PHE A 135 -3.56 2.53 -10.11
CA PHE A 135 -4.90 3.13 -10.15
C PHE A 135 -6.00 2.07 -10.15
N ASP A 136 -5.91 1.05 -11.00
CA ASP A 136 -6.89 -0.04 -11.04
C ASP A 136 -6.94 -0.78 -9.69
N PHE A 137 -5.78 -1.17 -9.13
CA PHE A 137 -5.75 -1.87 -7.84
C PHE A 137 -6.33 -1.04 -6.70
N ARG A 138 -6.02 0.26 -6.64
CA ARG A 138 -6.57 1.14 -5.60
C ARG A 138 -8.09 1.25 -5.71
N ASN A 139 -8.61 1.41 -6.92
CA ASN A 139 -10.05 1.49 -7.15
C ASN A 139 -10.75 0.16 -6.83
N ASP A 140 -10.21 -0.96 -7.30
CA ASP A 140 -10.78 -2.29 -7.04
C ASP A 140 -10.76 -2.63 -5.53
N LEU A 141 -9.64 -2.31 -4.84
CA LEU A 141 -9.52 -2.48 -3.39
C LEU A 141 -10.51 -1.59 -2.64
N PHE A 142 -10.58 -0.30 -2.97
CA PHE A 142 -11.48 0.62 -2.31
C PHE A 142 -12.93 0.21 -2.51
N ALA A 143 -13.33 -0.09 -3.75
CA ALA A 143 -14.67 -0.58 -4.05
C ALA A 143 -14.99 -1.89 -3.31
N LYS A 144 -14.00 -2.79 -3.17
CA LYS A 144 -14.18 -4.03 -2.43
C LYS A 144 -14.30 -3.79 -0.92
N ILE A 145 -13.42 -2.98 -0.33
CA ILE A 145 -13.43 -2.63 1.09
C ILE A 145 -14.79 -2.01 1.48
N GLN A 146 -15.32 -1.09 0.67
CA GLN A 146 -16.63 -0.48 0.90
C GLN A 146 -17.80 -1.49 0.88
N ARG A 147 -17.65 -2.60 0.17
CA ARG A 147 -18.70 -3.63 0.03
C ARG A 147 -18.52 -4.81 0.97
N LEU A 148 -17.43 -4.88 1.72
CA LEU A 148 -17.21 -5.94 2.69
C LEU A 148 -18.20 -5.84 3.85
N SER A 149 -18.59 -7.00 4.40
CA SER A 149 -19.49 -7.09 5.56
C SER A 149 -18.85 -6.46 6.81
N PHE A 150 -19.69 -6.03 7.74
CA PHE A 150 -19.26 -5.40 8.99
C PHE A 150 -18.32 -6.31 9.80
N SER A 151 -18.56 -7.62 9.77
CA SER A 151 -17.70 -8.64 10.40
C SER A 151 -16.24 -8.57 9.96
N TYR A 152 -15.99 -8.18 8.71
CA TYR A 152 -14.62 -8.01 8.21
C TYR A 152 -13.95 -6.77 8.81
N HIS A 153 -14.68 -5.67 8.91
CA HIS A 153 -14.18 -4.42 9.48
C HIS A 153 -13.88 -4.55 10.98
N ASP A 154 -14.69 -5.29 11.72
CA ASP A 154 -14.47 -5.55 13.15
C ASP A 154 -13.22 -6.40 13.41
N ARG A 155 -12.90 -7.32 12.50
CA ARG A 155 -11.69 -8.16 12.60
C ARG A 155 -10.41 -7.45 12.20
N ASN A 156 -10.50 -6.40 11.39
CA ASN A 156 -9.34 -5.76 10.78
C ASN A 156 -9.24 -4.30 11.21
N GLN A 157 -8.07 -3.91 11.66
CA GLN A 157 -7.81 -2.51 12.01
C GLN A 157 -7.83 -1.64 10.75
N THR A 158 -8.51 -0.49 10.81
CA THR A 158 -8.61 0.46 9.69
C THR A 158 -7.23 0.86 9.14
N GLY A 159 -6.24 1.07 10.01
CA GLY A 159 -4.87 1.39 9.60
C GLY A 159 -4.22 0.30 8.74
N GLN A 160 -4.51 -0.98 9.00
CA GLN A 160 -4.00 -2.07 8.16
C GLN A 160 -4.64 -2.06 6.76
N LEU A 161 -5.94 -1.76 6.67
CA LEU A 161 -6.64 -1.65 5.38
C LEU A 161 -6.10 -0.47 4.55
N MET A 162 -5.78 0.65 5.21
CA MET A 162 -5.12 1.79 4.57
C MET A 162 -3.75 1.41 4.00
N ILE A 163 -2.89 0.74 4.79
CA ILE A 163 -1.58 0.27 4.35
C ILE A 163 -1.70 -0.67 3.13
N ARG A 164 -2.72 -1.54 3.10
CA ARG A 164 -2.94 -2.45 1.96
C ARG A 164 -3.33 -1.69 0.69
N ALA A 165 -4.15 -0.63 0.80
CA ALA A 165 -4.57 0.19 -0.33
C ALA A 165 -3.48 1.18 -0.81
N THR A 166 -2.51 1.53 0.03
CA THR A 166 -1.44 2.50 -0.26
C THR A 166 -0.10 1.80 -0.48
N ASP A 167 0.55 1.37 0.59
CA ASP A 167 1.93 0.87 0.60
C ASP A 167 2.09 -0.50 -0.10
N ASP A 168 1.14 -1.43 0.12
CA ASP A 168 1.18 -2.73 -0.55
C ASP A 168 0.96 -2.62 -2.06
N VAL A 169 0.06 -1.75 -2.50
CA VAL A 169 -0.13 -1.46 -3.93
C VAL A 169 1.14 -0.82 -4.50
N GLU A 170 1.79 0.07 -3.77
CA GLU A 170 3.02 0.73 -4.21
C GLU A 170 4.18 -0.26 -4.38
N LYS A 171 4.39 -1.17 -3.43
CA LYS A 171 5.41 -2.25 -3.54
C LYS A 171 5.15 -3.16 -4.73
N LEU A 172 3.88 -3.51 -4.96
CA LEU A 172 3.49 -4.33 -6.11
C LEU A 172 3.72 -3.59 -7.43
N ARG A 173 3.34 -2.30 -7.49
CA ARG A 173 3.54 -1.41 -8.64
C ARG A 173 5.01 -1.31 -9.03
N LEU A 174 5.88 -1.01 -8.06
CA LEU A 174 7.32 -0.85 -8.29
C LEU A 174 7.94 -2.10 -8.89
N PHE A 175 7.58 -3.27 -8.39
CA PHE A 175 8.09 -4.53 -8.93
C PHE A 175 7.55 -4.81 -10.34
N LEU A 176 6.26 -4.68 -10.57
CA LEU A 176 5.65 -4.95 -11.88
C LEU A 176 6.05 -3.93 -12.96
N GLY A 177 6.29 -2.66 -12.57
CA GLY A 177 6.75 -1.61 -13.46
C GLY A 177 8.23 -1.69 -13.76
N GLN A 178 9.06 -1.65 -12.74
CA GLN A 178 10.51 -1.53 -12.87
C GLN A 178 11.25 -2.84 -12.57
N GLY A 179 10.87 -3.55 -11.50
CA GLY A 179 11.60 -4.74 -11.07
C GLY A 179 11.61 -5.87 -12.10
N LEU A 180 10.49 -6.11 -12.78
CA LEU A 180 10.38 -7.14 -13.79
C LEU A 180 11.24 -6.81 -15.03
N ILE A 181 11.27 -5.54 -15.43
CA ILE A 181 12.09 -5.06 -16.55
C ILE A 181 13.57 -5.15 -16.19
N GLN A 182 13.96 -4.75 -14.97
CA GLN A 182 15.32 -4.87 -14.49
C GLN A 182 15.79 -6.33 -14.46
N LEU A 183 14.93 -7.25 -14.01
CA LEU A 183 15.23 -8.70 -14.02
C LEU A 183 15.51 -9.21 -15.43
N LEU A 184 14.63 -8.87 -16.39
CA LEU A 184 14.82 -9.28 -17.78
C LEU A 184 16.05 -8.62 -18.41
N SER A 185 16.25 -7.32 -18.19
CA SER A 185 17.43 -6.59 -18.69
C SER A 185 18.72 -7.20 -18.15
N ALA A 186 18.78 -7.48 -16.85
CA ALA A 186 19.92 -8.15 -16.24
C ALA A 186 20.20 -9.53 -16.84
N ALA A 187 19.15 -10.33 -17.12
CA ALA A 187 19.28 -11.63 -17.75
C ALA A 187 19.79 -11.51 -19.21
N VAL A 188 19.22 -10.60 -20.01
CA VAL A 188 19.67 -10.35 -21.39
C VAL A 188 21.10 -9.83 -21.42
N MET A 189 21.45 -8.93 -20.49
CA MET A 189 22.81 -8.39 -20.36
C MET A 189 23.83 -9.50 -20.04
N LEU A 190 23.52 -10.35 -19.04
CA LEU A 190 24.40 -11.45 -18.63
C LEU A 190 24.59 -12.46 -19.77
N VAL A 191 23.49 -12.95 -20.34
CA VAL A 191 23.53 -13.96 -21.41
C VAL A 191 24.18 -13.39 -22.66
N GLY A 192 23.81 -12.18 -23.06
CA GLY A 192 24.39 -11.49 -24.22
C GLY A 192 25.89 -11.28 -24.07
N THR A 193 26.33 -10.81 -22.91
CA THR A 193 27.76 -10.62 -22.62
C THR A 193 28.51 -11.95 -22.65
N LEU A 194 27.98 -13.02 -22.05
CA LEU A 194 28.61 -14.33 -22.11
C LEU A 194 28.74 -14.85 -23.55
N ILE A 195 27.70 -14.74 -24.36
CA ILE A 195 27.74 -15.14 -25.77
C ILE A 195 28.85 -14.36 -26.51
N ILE A 196 28.92 -13.05 -26.33
CA ILE A 196 29.93 -12.23 -27.02
C ILE A 196 31.34 -12.60 -26.56
N ILE A 197 31.61 -12.72 -25.26
CA ILE A 197 32.92 -13.10 -24.72
C ILE A 197 33.39 -14.45 -25.30
N PHE A 198 32.50 -15.46 -25.35
CA PHE A 198 32.85 -16.78 -25.89
C PHE A 198 33.05 -16.74 -27.42
N THR A 199 32.30 -15.91 -28.16
CA THR A 199 32.47 -15.78 -29.60
C THR A 199 33.72 -14.97 -29.99
N THR A 200 34.15 -14.03 -29.11
CA THR A 200 35.35 -13.23 -29.33
C THR A 200 36.63 -14.05 -29.11
N ASN A 201 36.77 -14.71 -27.93
CA ASN A 201 37.94 -15.53 -27.64
C ASN A 201 37.69 -16.58 -26.54
N VAL A 202 37.45 -17.84 -26.95
CA VAL A 202 37.15 -18.93 -26.03
C VAL A 202 38.26 -19.18 -25.00
N LYS A 203 39.54 -19.11 -25.41
CA LYS A 203 40.68 -19.37 -24.51
C LYS A 203 40.77 -18.31 -23.40
N LEU A 204 40.62 -17.04 -23.76
CA LEU A 204 40.64 -15.94 -22.82
C LEU A 204 39.38 -16.00 -21.92
N ALA A 205 38.21 -16.32 -22.47
CA ALA A 205 36.96 -16.52 -21.74
C ALA A 205 37.12 -17.55 -20.61
N LEU A 206 37.60 -18.75 -20.92
CA LEU A 206 37.77 -19.81 -19.93
C LEU A 206 38.73 -19.43 -18.80
N VAL A 207 39.78 -18.67 -19.12
CA VAL A 207 40.79 -18.26 -18.13
C VAL A 207 40.30 -17.11 -17.25
N THR A 208 39.40 -16.26 -17.75
CA THR A 208 38.91 -15.09 -16.99
C THR A 208 37.62 -15.34 -16.26
N LEU A 209 36.77 -16.25 -16.73
CA LEU A 209 35.44 -16.49 -16.16
C LEU A 209 35.45 -17.20 -14.79
N TRP A 210 36.61 -17.70 -14.29
CA TRP A 210 36.73 -18.23 -12.93
C TRP A 210 36.28 -17.23 -11.86
N ILE A 211 36.33 -15.94 -12.21
CA ILE A 211 35.96 -14.83 -11.32
C ILE A 211 34.45 -14.84 -11.00
N LEU A 212 33.60 -15.30 -11.93
CA LEU A 212 32.13 -15.34 -11.75
C LEU A 212 31.71 -16.26 -10.59
N PRO A 213 32.14 -17.55 -10.54
CA PRO A 213 31.80 -18.39 -9.41
C PRO A 213 32.36 -17.85 -8.09
N VAL A 214 33.55 -17.25 -8.07
CA VAL A 214 34.11 -16.63 -6.87
C VAL A 214 33.27 -15.44 -6.42
N ALA A 215 32.88 -14.54 -7.34
CA ALA A 215 31.98 -13.42 -7.05
C ALA A 215 30.62 -13.90 -6.55
N LEU A 216 30.06 -14.95 -7.14
CA LEU A 216 28.78 -15.53 -6.72
C LEU A 216 28.85 -16.12 -5.30
N ILE A 217 29.92 -16.87 -5.00
CA ILE A 217 30.16 -17.45 -3.66
C ILE A 217 30.27 -16.31 -2.63
N LEU A 218 31.04 -15.27 -2.94
CA LEU A 218 31.17 -14.09 -2.08
C LEU A 218 29.81 -13.42 -1.83
N PHE A 219 29.01 -13.25 -2.89
CA PHE A 219 27.68 -12.67 -2.78
C PHE A 219 26.75 -13.53 -1.90
N VAL A 220 26.79 -14.86 -2.02
CA VAL A 220 25.99 -15.78 -1.18
C VAL A 220 26.42 -15.68 0.28
N ILE A 221 27.74 -15.65 0.56
CA ILE A 221 28.27 -15.49 1.93
C ILE A 221 27.81 -14.14 2.50
N PHE A 222 27.98 -13.07 1.74
CA PHE A 222 27.52 -11.74 2.14
C PHE A 222 26.03 -11.71 2.45
N SER A 223 25.20 -12.26 1.56
CA SER A 223 23.74 -12.30 1.76
C SER A 223 23.34 -13.04 3.03
N ARG A 224 24.04 -14.16 3.34
CA ARG A 224 23.80 -14.92 4.58
C ARG A 224 24.16 -14.14 5.84
N VAL A 225 25.22 -13.31 5.80
CA VAL A 225 25.64 -12.47 6.93
C VAL A 225 24.78 -11.22 7.06
N ALA A 226 24.52 -10.53 5.95
CA ALA A 226 23.82 -9.25 5.95
C ALA A 226 22.33 -9.40 6.29
N ARG A 227 21.66 -10.44 5.78
CA ARG A 227 20.21 -10.64 5.96
C ARG A 227 19.76 -10.64 7.42
N PRO A 228 20.34 -11.40 8.36
CA PRO A 228 19.96 -11.36 9.77
C PRO A 228 20.27 -10.01 10.42
N MET A 229 21.30 -9.30 9.96
CA MET A 229 21.65 -7.98 10.48
C MET A 229 20.60 -6.93 10.09
N PHE A 230 20.12 -6.95 8.85
CA PHE A 230 19.00 -6.09 8.42
C PHE A 230 17.71 -6.40 9.17
N THR A 231 17.44 -7.67 9.47
CA THR A 231 16.29 -8.06 10.31
C THR A 231 16.40 -7.44 11.71
N LYS A 232 17.60 -7.45 12.31
CA LYS A 232 17.84 -6.82 13.62
C LYS A 232 17.66 -5.30 13.55
N VAL A 233 18.14 -4.62 12.49
CA VAL A 233 17.87 -3.18 12.30
C VAL A 233 16.37 -2.91 12.27
N GLN A 234 15.60 -3.72 11.51
CA GLN A 234 14.17 -3.55 11.43
C GLN A 234 13.47 -3.73 12.79
N GLN A 235 13.91 -4.71 13.59
CA GLN A 235 13.42 -4.91 14.95
C GLN A 235 13.73 -3.71 15.87
N LYS A 236 14.98 -3.21 15.83
CA LYS A 236 15.40 -2.03 16.61
C LYS A 236 14.65 -0.76 16.20
N LEU A 237 14.45 -0.57 14.89
CA LEU A 237 13.65 0.54 14.36
C LEU A 237 12.19 0.43 14.80
N SER A 238 11.62 -0.77 14.80
CA SER A 238 10.26 -1.01 15.30
C SER A 238 10.14 -0.66 16.79
N SER A 239 11.11 -1.07 17.63
CA SER A 239 11.13 -0.72 19.06
C SER A 239 11.22 0.80 19.28
N LEU A 240 12.06 1.49 18.51
CA LEU A 240 12.19 2.95 18.56
C LEU A 240 10.87 3.64 18.19
N ASN A 241 10.23 3.18 17.10
CA ASN A 241 8.94 3.73 16.65
C ASN A 241 7.83 3.48 17.66
N THR A 242 7.80 2.31 18.33
CA THR A 242 6.84 2.03 19.40
C THR A 242 7.02 3.00 20.56
N THR A 243 8.26 3.21 21.02
CA THR A 243 8.56 4.18 22.09
C THR A 243 8.11 5.60 21.70
N LEU A 244 8.37 6.01 20.46
CA LEU A 244 7.93 7.32 19.94
C LEU A 244 6.40 7.43 19.91
N GLN A 245 5.72 6.42 19.39
CA GLN A 245 4.26 6.39 19.28
C GLN A 245 3.57 6.42 20.65
N GLU A 246 4.08 5.64 21.62
CA GLU A 246 3.58 5.65 23.00
C GLU A 246 3.73 7.02 23.65
N ASN A 247 4.89 7.66 23.49
CA ASN A 247 5.17 8.98 24.05
C ASN A 247 4.30 10.07 23.41
N LEU A 248 4.12 10.05 22.09
CA LEU A 248 3.26 11.02 21.41
C LEU A 248 1.77 10.84 21.77
N ALA A 249 1.31 9.60 21.84
CA ALA A 249 -0.06 9.29 22.27
C ALA A 249 -0.30 9.69 23.74
N GLY A 250 0.70 9.44 24.60
CA GLY A 250 0.66 9.75 26.03
C GLY A 250 1.22 11.12 26.42
N ILE A 251 1.44 12.06 25.48
CA ILE A 251 2.19 13.31 25.74
C ILE A 251 1.59 14.13 26.89
N LYS A 252 0.27 14.16 27.04
CA LYS A 252 -0.39 14.84 28.16
C LYS A 252 0.01 14.23 29.50
N VAL A 253 0.14 12.91 29.59
CA VAL A 253 0.56 12.19 30.80
C VAL A 253 2.04 12.50 31.10
N VAL A 254 2.92 12.41 30.09
CA VAL A 254 4.33 12.76 30.23
C VAL A 254 4.50 14.17 30.77
N LYS A 255 3.75 15.12 30.21
CA LYS A 255 3.75 16.54 30.63
C LYS A 255 3.19 16.74 32.03
N SER A 256 2.06 16.08 32.36
CA SER A 256 1.41 16.22 33.67
C SER A 256 2.30 15.72 34.83
N PHE A 257 3.11 14.69 34.58
CA PHE A 257 4.01 14.11 35.57
C PHE A 257 5.46 14.58 35.46
N THR A 258 5.75 15.55 34.57
CA THR A 258 7.11 16.09 34.34
C THR A 258 8.16 14.99 34.12
N ARG A 259 7.80 14.01 33.25
CA ARG A 259 8.64 12.82 33.00
C ARG A 259 9.39 12.88 31.68
N GLU A 260 9.53 14.08 31.08
CA GLU A 260 10.21 14.27 29.79
C GLU A 260 11.60 13.65 29.77
N LYS A 261 12.39 13.93 30.82
CA LYS A 261 13.77 13.41 30.89
C LYS A 261 13.83 11.87 30.93
N SER A 262 12.90 11.25 31.64
CA SER A 262 12.83 9.78 31.72
C SER A 262 12.47 9.17 30.36
N GLU A 263 11.61 9.81 29.59
CA GLU A 263 11.21 9.34 28.25
C GLU A 263 12.28 9.64 27.20
N GLU A 264 13.02 10.76 27.31
CA GLU A 264 14.20 11.02 26.51
C GLU A 264 15.27 9.94 26.71
N ASP A 265 15.58 9.59 27.97
CA ASP A 265 16.56 8.54 28.29
C ASP A 265 16.16 7.16 27.70
N LYS A 266 14.86 6.82 27.72
CA LYS A 266 14.36 5.59 27.07
C LYS A 266 14.54 5.64 25.55
N PHE A 267 14.24 6.79 24.93
CA PHE A 267 14.42 6.98 23.50
C PHE A 267 15.88 6.90 23.10
N ASP A 268 16.79 7.53 23.87
CA ASP A 268 18.23 7.51 23.64
C ASP A 268 18.80 6.09 23.68
N ILE A 269 18.36 5.24 24.62
CA ILE A 269 18.76 3.82 24.69
C ILE A 269 18.38 3.08 23.40
N GLN A 270 17.16 3.30 22.88
CA GLN A 270 16.71 2.64 21.65
C GLN A 270 17.43 3.19 20.42
N ALA A 271 17.66 4.49 20.36
CA ALA A 271 18.39 5.17 19.30
C ALA A 271 19.86 4.70 19.24
N ASP A 272 20.54 4.61 20.40
CA ASP A 272 21.90 4.08 20.51
C ASP A 272 21.99 2.61 20.05
N ALA A 273 21.01 1.78 20.45
CA ALA A 273 20.93 0.39 20.02
C ALA A 273 20.76 0.24 18.51
N LEU A 274 19.95 1.12 17.88
CA LEU A 274 19.78 1.19 16.42
C LEU A 274 21.05 1.68 15.73
N MET A 275 21.67 2.74 16.25
CA MET A 275 22.93 3.29 15.74
C MET A 275 24.02 2.22 15.72
N LYS A 276 24.24 1.52 16.85
CA LYS A 276 25.25 0.43 16.95
C LYS A 276 24.99 -0.67 15.92
N GLN A 277 23.73 -1.08 15.72
CA GLN A 277 23.40 -2.09 14.73
C GLN A 277 23.66 -1.62 13.29
N ASN A 278 23.40 -0.33 12.97
CA ASN A 278 23.74 0.26 11.69
C ASN A 278 25.26 0.35 11.46
N ILE A 279 26.02 0.70 12.51
CA ILE A 279 27.49 0.69 12.45
C ILE A 279 28.02 -0.72 12.16
N ASP A 280 27.45 -1.76 12.77
CA ASP A 280 27.87 -3.14 12.53
C ASP A 280 27.58 -3.57 11.08
N ILE A 281 26.46 -3.16 10.51
CA ILE A 281 26.20 -3.34 9.08
C ILE A 281 27.23 -2.58 8.24
N ALA A 282 27.49 -1.31 8.57
CA ALA A 282 28.47 -0.50 7.86
C ALA A 282 29.87 -1.13 7.86
N LYS A 283 30.31 -1.76 8.97
CA LYS A 283 31.58 -2.52 9.05
C LYS A 283 31.61 -3.69 8.06
N VAL A 284 30.51 -4.45 7.97
CA VAL A 284 30.39 -5.56 7.00
C VAL A 284 30.52 -5.04 5.57
N PHE A 285 29.83 -3.95 5.23
CA PHE A 285 29.95 -3.32 3.91
C PHE A 285 31.35 -2.77 3.65
N ALA A 286 31.95 -2.09 4.64
CA ALA A 286 33.30 -1.53 4.55
C ALA A 286 34.36 -2.61 4.27
N PHE A 287 34.14 -3.84 4.72
CA PHE A 287 35.02 -4.97 4.41
C PHE A 287 34.67 -5.58 3.03
N MET A 288 33.39 -5.75 2.74
CA MET A 288 32.95 -6.47 1.54
C MET A 288 33.20 -5.71 0.24
N PHE A 289 33.00 -4.39 0.21
CA PHE A 289 33.22 -3.60 -1.00
C PHE A 289 34.67 -3.69 -1.51
N PRO A 290 35.71 -3.46 -0.67
CA PRO A 290 37.08 -3.65 -1.11
C PRO A 290 37.39 -5.06 -1.60
N LEU A 291 36.77 -6.09 -0.98
CA LEU A 291 36.97 -7.47 -1.40
C LEU A 291 36.35 -7.75 -2.79
N VAL A 292 35.16 -7.20 -3.06
CA VAL A 292 34.54 -7.27 -4.40
C VAL A 292 35.42 -6.58 -5.44
N PHE A 293 35.93 -5.38 -5.13
CA PHE A 293 36.87 -4.67 -6.00
C PHE A 293 38.17 -5.42 -6.21
N LEU A 294 38.72 -6.07 -5.16
CA LEU A 294 39.90 -6.92 -5.28
C LEU A 294 39.66 -8.05 -6.30
N ILE A 295 38.52 -8.75 -6.18
CA ILE A 295 38.16 -9.83 -7.09
C ILE A 295 38.01 -9.29 -8.54
N ALA A 296 37.35 -8.15 -8.72
CA ALA A 296 37.21 -7.53 -10.04
C ALA A 296 38.58 -7.16 -10.64
N ASN A 297 39.48 -6.56 -9.83
CA ASN A 297 40.82 -6.21 -10.27
C ASN A 297 41.70 -7.45 -10.55
N LEU A 298 41.54 -8.56 -9.81
CA LEU A 298 42.22 -9.82 -10.14
C LEU A 298 41.75 -10.37 -11.47
N GLY A 299 40.47 -10.24 -11.79
CA GLY A 299 39.95 -10.57 -13.13
C GLY A 299 40.56 -9.70 -14.22
N GLN A 300 40.62 -8.41 -13.98
CA GLN A 300 41.25 -7.47 -14.92
C GLN A 300 42.75 -7.78 -15.10
N ALA A 301 43.49 -8.08 -14.01
CA ALA A 301 44.86 -8.51 -14.06
C ALA A 301 45.06 -9.83 -14.83
N THR A 302 44.16 -10.79 -14.65
CA THR A 302 44.15 -12.05 -15.40
C THR A 302 43.94 -11.78 -16.90
N THR A 303 42.98 -10.94 -17.24
CA THR A 303 42.72 -10.53 -18.62
C THR A 303 43.89 -9.78 -19.22
N LEU A 304 44.56 -8.91 -18.46
CA LEU A 304 45.76 -8.17 -18.89
C LEU A 304 46.90 -9.13 -19.18
N TYR A 305 47.21 -10.06 -18.25
CA TYR A 305 48.33 -10.99 -18.40
C TYR A 305 48.12 -11.97 -19.56
N PHE A 306 47.02 -12.69 -19.58
CA PHE A 306 46.74 -13.70 -20.60
C PHE A 306 46.36 -13.10 -21.95
N GLY A 307 45.62 -11.99 -21.96
CA GLY A 307 45.31 -11.22 -23.17
C GLY A 307 46.57 -10.56 -23.74
N GLY A 308 47.41 -9.95 -22.91
CA GLY A 308 48.71 -9.40 -23.31
C GLY A 308 49.62 -10.42 -23.98
N ARG A 309 49.71 -11.64 -23.40
CA ARG A 309 50.44 -12.76 -24.06
C ARG A 309 49.86 -13.13 -25.43
N GLN A 310 48.57 -13.11 -25.59
CA GLN A 310 47.90 -13.39 -26.87
C GLN A 310 48.14 -12.23 -27.88
N ILE A 311 48.18 -10.98 -27.41
CA ILE A 311 48.53 -9.83 -28.25
C ILE A 311 49.97 -9.94 -28.77
N ILE A 312 50.93 -10.25 -27.88
CA ILE A 312 52.32 -10.48 -28.25
C ILE A 312 52.46 -11.63 -29.25
N ALA A 313 51.69 -12.71 -29.05
CA ALA A 313 51.61 -13.85 -29.97
C ALA A 313 50.81 -13.52 -31.27
N GLY A 314 50.25 -12.32 -31.36
CA GLY A 314 49.45 -11.84 -32.51
C GLY A 314 48.13 -12.63 -32.68
N THR A 315 47.62 -13.32 -31.67
CA THR A 315 46.34 -14.09 -31.71
C THR A 315 45.16 -13.27 -31.19
N LEU A 316 45.39 -12.07 -30.64
CA LEU A 316 44.39 -11.15 -30.17
C LEU A 316 44.81 -9.72 -30.56
N THR A 317 43.88 -8.87 -30.94
CA THR A 317 44.15 -7.44 -31.16
C THR A 317 44.01 -6.66 -29.85
N LEU A 318 44.59 -5.45 -29.81
CA LEU A 318 44.46 -4.56 -28.66
C LEU A 318 43.02 -4.12 -28.44
N GLY A 319 42.26 -3.93 -29.52
CA GLY A 319 40.83 -3.61 -29.43
C GLY A 319 40.00 -4.77 -28.88
N GLU A 320 40.27 -6.01 -29.30
CA GLU A 320 39.56 -7.20 -28.73
C GLU A 320 39.88 -7.41 -27.26
N TRP A 321 41.10 -7.12 -26.81
CA TRP A 321 41.46 -7.15 -25.38
C TRP A 321 40.68 -6.10 -24.59
N GLU A 322 40.57 -4.89 -25.07
CA GLU A 322 39.78 -3.82 -24.43
C GLU A 322 38.29 -4.14 -24.44
N GLU A 323 37.76 -4.66 -25.56
CA GLU A 323 36.40 -5.18 -25.65
C GLU A 323 36.11 -6.18 -24.54
N PHE A 324 37.02 -7.13 -24.35
CA PHE A 324 36.92 -8.15 -23.31
C PHE A 324 36.93 -7.56 -21.92
N SER A 325 37.80 -6.59 -21.66
CA SER A 325 37.90 -5.85 -20.40
C SER A 325 36.62 -5.12 -20.05
N LEU A 326 35.98 -4.47 -21.02
CA LEU A 326 34.69 -3.77 -20.83
C LEU A 326 33.54 -4.75 -20.58
N TYR A 327 33.52 -5.90 -21.29
CA TYR A 327 32.49 -6.91 -21.04
C TYR A 327 32.61 -7.57 -19.65
N LEU A 328 33.80 -7.66 -19.06
CA LEU A 328 33.93 -8.12 -17.68
C LEU A 328 33.16 -7.22 -16.70
N ILE A 329 33.21 -5.90 -16.91
CA ILE A 329 32.45 -4.95 -16.08
C ILE A 329 30.93 -5.21 -16.24
N TYR A 330 30.47 -5.48 -17.46
CA TYR A 330 29.07 -5.77 -17.75
C TYR A 330 28.58 -7.09 -17.12
N LEU A 331 29.46 -8.02 -16.81
CA LEU A 331 29.12 -9.25 -16.06
C LEU A 331 28.89 -8.99 -14.58
N PHE A 332 29.56 -8.00 -13.97
CA PHE A 332 29.40 -7.71 -12.54
C PHE A 332 28.14 -6.91 -12.23
N LEU A 333 27.70 -6.03 -13.11
CA LEU A 333 26.53 -5.16 -12.90
C LEU A 333 25.23 -5.95 -12.59
N PRO A 334 24.84 -6.97 -13.40
CA PRO A 334 23.66 -7.78 -13.10
C PRO A 334 23.74 -8.50 -11.76
N ILE A 335 24.93 -9.01 -11.39
CA ILE A 335 25.13 -9.75 -10.13
C ILE A 335 24.83 -8.85 -8.93
N ALA A 336 25.30 -7.61 -8.96
CA ALA A 336 25.04 -6.63 -7.91
C ALA A 336 23.53 -6.27 -7.81
N GLN A 337 22.81 -6.24 -8.93
CA GLN A 337 21.40 -5.92 -8.99
C GLN A 337 20.49 -7.07 -8.52
N PHE A 338 20.89 -8.35 -8.69
CA PHE A 338 20.05 -9.50 -8.35
C PHE A 338 19.57 -9.48 -6.89
N GLY A 339 20.43 -9.10 -5.94
CA GLY A 339 20.06 -9.02 -4.53
C GLY A 339 18.91 -8.04 -4.27
N PHE A 340 18.96 -6.89 -4.92
CA PHE A 340 17.92 -5.87 -4.84
C PHE A 340 16.61 -6.33 -5.49
N ILE A 341 16.69 -6.93 -6.67
CA ILE A 341 15.54 -7.45 -7.41
C ILE A 341 14.83 -8.57 -6.64
N ILE A 342 15.59 -9.49 -6.02
CA ILE A 342 15.02 -10.58 -5.19
C ILE A 342 14.28 -10.01 -3.98
N ASN A 343 14.82 -8.97 -3.34
CA ASN A 343 14.14 -8.30 -2.23
C ASN A 343 12.84 -7.62 -2.68
N GLN A 344 12.87 -6.86 -3.77
CA GLN A 344 11.67 -6.27 -4.37
C GLN A 344 10.61 -7.31 -4.72
N PHE A 345 11.02 -8.44 -5.32
CA PHE A 345 10.12 -9.56 -5.63
C PHE A 345 9.48 -10.13 -4.38
N SER A 346 10.26 -10.34 -3.31
CA SER A 346 9.76 -10.89 -2.05
C SER A 346 8.73 -9.96 -1.41
N GLN A 347 9.02 -8.65 -1.37
CA GLN A 347 8.08 -7.65 -0.86
C GLN A 347 6.82 -7.56 -1.70
N ALA A 348 6.95 -7.47 -3.02
CA ALA A 348 5.81 -7.43 -3.94
C ALA A 348 4.96 -8.70 -3.86
N SER A 349 5.58 -9.88 -3.66
CA SER A 349 4.87 -11.16 -3.52
C SER A 349 4.03 -11.21 -2.25
N ALA A 350 4.59 -10.75 -1.12
CA ALA A 350 3.86 -10.65 0.14
C ALA A 350 2.71 -9.63 0.04
N SER A 351 2.96 -8.46 -0.55
CA SER A 351 1.96 -7.42 -0.79
C SER A 351 0.83 -7.91 -1.71
N ALA A 352 1.17 -8.61 -2.80
CA ALA A 352 0.18 -9.21 -3.68
C ALA A 352 -0.73 -10.21 -2.94
N THR A 353 -0.19 -11.03 -2.06
CA THR A 353 -0.98 -11.96 -1.25
C THR A 353 -2.02 -11.22 -0.42
N ARG A 354 -1.60 -10.17 0.33
CA ARG A 354 -2.51 -9.36 1.15
C ARG A 354 -3.57 -8.60 0.35
N ILE A 355 -3.21 -8.09 -0.83
CA ILE A 355 -4.15 -7.42 -1.75
C ILE A 355 -5.23 -8.41 -2.21
N PHE A 356 -4.82 -9.60 -2.67
CA PHE A 356 -5.76 -10.60 -3.15
C PHE A 356 -6.57 -11.26 -2.03
N GLU A 357 -6.08 -11.32 -0.79
CA GLU A 357 -6.88 -11.69 0.38
C GLU A 357 -8.12 -10.79 0.50
N ILE A 358 -7.96 -9.47 0.36
CA ILE A 358 -9.10 -8.55 0.38
C ILE A 358 -10.03 -8.78 -0.83
N LEU A 359 -9.46 -8.81 -2.03
CA LEU A 359 -10.24 -8.92 -3.27
C LEU A 359 -11.05 -10.22 -3.34
N ASP A 360 -10.52 -11.30 -2.79
CA ASP A 360 -11.13 -12.64 -2.79
C ASP A 360 -12.05 -12.90 -1.58
N THR A 361 -12.01 -12.05 -0.56
CA THR A 361 -12.86 -12.19 0.62
C THR A 361 -14.33 -12.23 0.22
N LYS A 362 -15.02 -13.26 0.66
CA LYS A 362 -16.47 -13.36 0.50
C LYS A 362 -17.16 -12.58 1.62
N ASN A 363 -18.24 -11.91 1.29
CA ASN A 363 -19.09 -11.26 2.28
C ASN A 363 -19.90 -12.30 3.04
N ASP A 364 -19.96 -12.16 4.37
CA ASP A 364 -20.81 -13.01 5.22
C ASP A 364 -22.30 -12.68 5.00
N VAL A 365 -22.60 -11.40 4.72
CA VAL A 365 -23.95 -10.90 4.46
C VAL A 365 -24.04 -10.43 3.01
N THR A 366 -24.91 -11.07 2.23
CA THR A 366 -25.16 -10.76 0.81
C THR A 366 -26.65 -10.89 0.50
N ASP A 367 -27.10 -10.19 -0.53
CA ASP A 367 -28.44 -10.37 -1.04
C ASP A 367 -28.60 -11.77 -1.67
N LYS A 368 -29.71 -12.45 -1.37
CA LYS A 368 -30.10 -13.67 -2.08
C LYS A 368 -30.42 -13.32 -3.54
N PRO A 369 -30.24 -14.26 -4.48
CA PRO A 369 -30.63 -14.01 -5.90
C PRO A 369 -32.11 -13.60 -6.08
N GLU A 370 -32.97 -14.04 -5.17
CA GLU A 370 -34.43 -13.80 -5.18
C GLU A 370 -34.83 -12.69 -4.19
N ALA A 371 -33.85 -11.91 -3.64
CA ALA A 371 -34.13 -10.86 -2.67
C ALA A 371 -35.05 -9.79 -3.29
N ILE A 372 -36.07 -9.40 -2.54
CA ILE A 372 -37.12 -8.47 -2.96
C ILE A 372 -36.78 -7.07 -2.42
N ALA A 373 -36.92 -6.06 -3.26
CA ALA A 373 -36.89 -4.67 -2.81
C ALA A 373 -38.15 -4.31 -2.03
N LEU A 374 -38.00 -3.65 -0.88
CA LEU A 374 -39.10 -3.14 -0.07
C LEU A 374 -39.59 -1.79 -0.60
N PRO A 375 -40.81 -1.68 -1.17
CA PRO A 375 -41.29 -0.39 -1.66
C PRO A 375 -41.67 0.57 -0.52
N SER A 376 -42.29 0.05 0.53
CA SER A 376 -42.64 0.78 1.76
C SER A 376 -42.69 -0.21 2.92
N ILE A 377 -42.48 0.27 4.14
CA ILE A 377 -42.64 -0.52 5.38
C ILE A 377 -43.50 0.24 6.37
N LYS A 378 -44.24 -0.53 7.17
CA LYS A 378 -44.99 0.02 8.30
C LYS A 378 -44.15 0.08 9.56
N GLY A 379 -43.15 -0.80 9.64
CA GLY A 379 -42.23 -0.89 10.76
C GLY A 379 -42.66 -1.90 11.84
N HIS A 380 -43.43 -2.94 11.49
CA HIS A 380 -43.72 -4.06 12.36
C HIS A 380 -42.49 -4.99 12.39
N ILE A 381 -41.84 -5.11 13.55
CA ILE A 381 -40.61 -5.89 13.70
C ILE A 381 -40.84 -7.02 14.69
N LYS A 382 -40.38 -8.23 14.31
CA LYS A 382 -40.46 -9.39 15.16
C LYS A 382 -39.14 -10.15 15.17
N PHE A 383 -38.64 -10.43 16.38
CA PHE A 383 -37.55 -11.36 16.64
C PHE A 383 -38.15 -12.68 17.04
N GLU A 384 -37.77 -13.77 16.38
CA GLU A 384 -38.27 -15.12 16.65
C GLU A 384 -37.10 -16.05 16.96
N ASP A 385 -36.91 -16.38 18.23
CA ASP A 385 -35.87 -17.29 18.79
C ASP A 385 -34.46 -16.95 18.27
N VAL A 386 -34.13 -15.66 18.24
CA VAL A 386 -32.88 -15.17 17.68
C VAL A 386 -31.71 -15.48 18.59
N THR A 387 -30.80 -16.31 18.09
CA THR A 387 -29.50 -16.57 18.68
C THR A 387 -28.41 -16.00 17.77
N PHE A 388 -27.43 -15.30 18.35
CA PHE A 388 -26.36 -14.69 17.58
C PHE A 388 -24.99 -14.88 18.23
N ARG A 389 -23.99 -15.21 17.37
CA ARG A 389 -22.57 -15.33 17.72
C ARG A 389 -21.74 -14.49 16.76
N TYR A 390 -20.87 -13.66 17.29
CA TYR A 390 -19.88 -12.99 16.45
C TYR A 390 -18.90 -14.01 15.87
N PHE A 391 -18.60 -13.86 14.60
CA PHE A 391 -17.57 -14.65 13.89
C PHE A 391 -17.83 -16.17 13.81
N GLY A 392 -19.05 -16.60 14.04
CA GLY A 392 -19.44 -18.00 13.93
C GLY A 392 -18.86 -18.93 15.01
N GLY A 393 -18.23 -18.36 16.07
CA GLY A 393 -17.60 -19.13 17.17
C GLY A 393 -17.80 -18.47 18.52
N GLY A 394 -17.47 -19.19 19.61
CA GLY A 394 -17.59 -18.70 20.97
C GLY A 394 -18.99 -18.85 21.57
N GLU A 395 -19.18 -18.28 22.77
CA GLU A 395 -20.49 -18.25 23.42
C GLU A 395 -21.44 -17.28 22.69
N PRO A 396 -22.76 -17.59 22.62
CA PRO A 396 -23.73 -16.70 22.00
C PRO A 396 -23.86 -15.41 22.78
N VAL A 397 -23.83 -14.29 22.06
CA VAL A 397 -24.05 -12.95 22.62
C VAL A 397 -25.54 -12.65 22.77
N LEU A 398 -26.39 -13.25 21.93
CA LEU A 398 -27.84 -13.27 22.08
C LEU A 398 -28.30 -14.74 22.12
N LYS A 399 -29.21 -15.07 23.04
CA LYS A 399 -29.71 -16.42 23.28
C LYS A 399 -31.24 -16.41 23.26
N ASN A 400 -31.83 -17.03 22.22
CA ASN A 400 -33.25 -17.21 22.05
C ASN A 400 -34.10 -15.94 22.27
N VAL A 401 -33.61 -14.80 21.80
CA VAL A 401 -34.30 -13.51 21.97
C VAL A 401 -35.55 -13.48 21.10
N SER A 402 -36.71 -13.29 21.75
CA SER A 402 -38.03 -13.22 21.10
C SER A 402 -38.81 -12.03 21.63
N PHE A 403 -39.19 -11.11 20.73
CA PHE A 403 -40.08 -9.98 21.02
C PHE A 403 -40.74 -9.47 19.74
N GLU A 404 -41.78 -8.67 19.92
CA GLU A 404 -42.54 -8.09 18.82
C GLU A 404 -42.77 -6.60 19.08
N THR A 405 -42.63 -5.77 18.05
CA THR A 405 -42.79 -4.31 18.10
C THR A 405 -43.77 -3.87 17.03
N LEU A 406 -44.83 -3.18 17.40
CA LEU A 406 -45.81 -2.67 16.50
C LEU A 406 -45.35 -1.37 15.80
N PRO A 407 -45.89 -1.03 14.62
CA PRO A 407 -45.58 0.21 13.93
C PRO A 407 -45.76 1.44 14.81
N GLY A 408 -44.75 2.31 14.81
CA GLY A 408 -44.77 3.58 15.58
C GLY A 408 -44.45 3.46 17.06
N GLN A 409 -44.15 2.26 17.57
CA GLN A 409 -43.73 2.05 18.95
C GLN A 409 -42.26 2.41 19.20
N THR A 410 -41.99 2.92 20.39
CA THR A 410 -40.64 3.12 20.90
C THR A 410 -40.24 1.96 21.81
N VAL A 411 -39.16 1.26 21.45
CA VAL A 411 -38.56 0.15 22.21
C VAL A 411 -37.30 0.64 22.91
N ALA A 412 -37.26 0.61 24.22
CA ALA A 412 -36.07 0.89 25.03
C ALA A 412 -35.31 -0.40 25.34
N LEU A 413 -34.02 -0.42 25.04
CA LEU A 413 -33.11 -1.53 25.39
C LEU A 413 -32.30 -1.16 26.63
N LEU A 414 -32.48 -1.89 27.70
CA LEU A 414 -31.87 -1.67 29.00
C LEU A 414 -31.02 -2.88 29.43
N GLY A 415 -29.97 -2.67 30.21
CA GLY A 415 -29.12 -3.75 30.75
C GLY A 415 -27.67 -3.32 30.87
N ALA A 416 -26.86 -4.16 31.52
CA ALA A 416 -25.44 -3.90 31.74
C ALA A 416 -24.63 -3.86 30.42
N THR A 417 -23.41 -3.30 30.46
CA THR A 417 -22.47 -3.37 29.34
C THR A 417 -22.18 -4.82 28.98
N GLY A 418 -22.25 -5.16 27.69
CA GLY A 418 -22.07 -6.54 27.22
C GLY A 418 -23.32 -7.42 27.27
N SER A 419 -24.50 -6.91 27.69
CA SER A 419 -25.75 -7.67 27.72
C SER A 419 -26.37 -8.00 26.36
N GLY A 420 -25.86 -7.41 25.25
CA GLY A 420 -26.36 -7.67 23.90
C GLY A 420 -27.18 -6.54 23.24
N LYS A 421 -27.36 -5.37 23.89
CA LYS A 421 -28.14 -4.23 23.35
C LYS A 421 -27.66 -3.79 21.97
N THR A 422 -26.37 -3.47 21.82
CA THR A 422 -25.75 -3.06 20.55
C THR A 422 -25.86 -4.15 19.50
N THR A 423 -25.87 -5.41 19.89
CA THR A 423 -26.06 -6.54 18.97
C THR A 423 -27.46 -6.56 18.37
N ILE A 424 -28.50 -6.31 19.16
CA ILE A 424 -29.88 -6.22 18.67
C ILE A 424 -30.00 -5.13 17.62
N ILE A 425 -29.49 -3.92 17.89
CA ILE A 425 -29.58 -2.81 16.94
C ILE A 425 -28.73 -3.03 15.68
N ASN A 426 -27.63 -3.80 15.75
CA ASN A 426 -26.81 -4.14 14.59
C ASN A 426 -27.44 -5.22 13.70
N LEU A 427 -28.32 -6.06 14.23
CA LEU A 427 -29.06 -7.05 13.45
C LEU A 427 -30.18 -6.42 12.62
N LEU A 428 -30.80 -5.32 13.06
CA LEU A 428 -31.90 -4.65 12.38
C LEU A 428 -31.53 -4.12 10.96
N PRO A 429 -30.40 -3.38 10.78
CA PRO A 429 -29.96 -2.95 9.44
C PRO A 429 -29.24 -4.07 8.68
N ARG A 430 -29.30 -5.29 9.22
CA ARG A 430 -28.63 -6.47 8.65
C ARG A 430 -27.13 -6.23 8.42
N PHE A 431 -26.45 -5.69 9.45
CA PHE A 431 -24.97 -5.67 9.47
C PHE A 431 -24.42 -7.08 9.66
N TYR A 432 -25.20 -7.94 10.34
CA TYR A 432 -24.99 -9.37 10.54
C TYR A 432 -26.31 -10.12 10.31
N ASP A 433 -26.23 -11.37 9.91
CA ASP A 433 -27.36 -12.29 9.88
C ASP A 433 -27.39 -13.08 11.22
N PRO A 434 -28.58 -13.37 11.79
CA PRO A 434 -28.68 -14.20 13.00
C PRO A 434 -28.12 -15.61 12.76
N THR A 435 -27.52 -16.21 13.80
CA THR A 435 -26.97 -17.56 13.73
C THR A 435 -28.10 -18.60 13.69
N GLU A 436 -29.11 -18.39 14.53
CA GLU A 436 -30.32 -19.21 14.62
C GLU A 436 -31.54 -18.29 14.77
N GLY A 437 -32.72 -18.77 14.42
CA GLY A 437 -33.93 -17.98 14.42
C GLY A 437 -34.06 -17.06 13.20
N ARG A 438 -34.96 -16.08 13.31
CA ARG A 438 -35.17 -15.10 12.24
C ARG A 438 -35.67 -13.76 12.79
N ILE A 439 -35.41 -12.71 11.99
CA ILE A 439 -35.93 -11.36 12.24
C ILE A 439 -36.80 -11.00 11.04
N THR A 440 -38.03 -10.56 11.31
CA THR A 440 -38.95 -10.18 10.26
C THR A 440 -39.32 -8.70 10.36
N ILE A 441 -39.50 -8.06 9.21
CA ILE A 441 -40.08 -6.73 9.08
C ILE A 441 -41.36 -6.86 8.21
N ASP A 442 -42.50 -6.41 8.76
CA ASP A 442 -43.83 -6.53 8.14
C ASP A 442 -44.13 -7.98 7.66
N GLY A 443 -43.70 -8.97 8.48
CA GLY A 443 -43.86 -10.40 8.23
C GLY A 443 -42.89 -11.02 7.24
N ARG A 444 -41.91 -10.28 6.71
CA ARG A 444 -40.87 -10.77 5.79
C ARG A 444 -39.55 -10.92 6.50
N ASP A 445 -38.86 -12.05 6.29
CA ASP A 445 -37.50 -12.25 6.83
C ASP A 445 -36.53 -11.23 6.23
N LEU A 446 -35.66 -10.63 7.06
CA LEU A 446 -34.64 -9.67 6.62
C LEU A 446 -33.73 -10.24 5.52
N ARG A 447 -33.50 -11.55 5.56
CA ARG A 447 -32.63 -12.26 4.60
C ARG A 447 -33.23 -12.36 3.19
N ASP A 448 -34.55 -12.14 3.07
CA ASP A 448 -35.26 -12.17 1.78
C ASP A 448 -35.41 -10.77 1.16
N LEU A 449 -34.90 -9.75 1.84
CA LEU A 449 -34.93 -8.36 1.40
C LEU A 449 -33.57 -7.92 0.84
N THR A 450 -33.59 -7.00 -0.15
CA THR A 450 -32.34 -6.38 -0.59
C THR A 450 -31.83 -5.43 0.49
N ILE A 451 -30.54 -5.52 0.80
CA ILE A 451 -29.87 -4.72 1.83
C ILE A 451 -30.07 -3.22 1.57
N GLN A 452 -29.99 -2.80 0.31
CA GLN A 452 -30.17 -1.40 -0.07
C GLN A 452 -31.58 -0.89 0.26
N SER A 453 -32.64 -1.65 -0.06
CA SER A 453 -34.02 -1.24 0.22
C SER A 453 -34.34 -1.23 1.71
N LEU A 454 -33.78 -2.18 2.47
CA LEU A 454 -33.87 -2.24 3.92
C LEU A 454 -33.22 -1.00 4.57
N ARG A 455 -31.94 -0.76 4.28
CA ARG A 455 -31.16 0.31 4.91
C ARG A 455 -31.65 1.71 4.52
N SER A 456 -32.24 1.88 3.35
CA SER A 456 -32.84 3.17 2.96
C SER A 456 -34.08 3.55 3.80
N ARG A 457 -34.61 2.63 4.60
CA ARG A 457 -35.78 2.83 5.47
C ARG A 457 -35.42 2.88 6.96
N ILE A 458 -34.13 2.77 7.28
CA ILE A 458 -33.61 2.77 8.64
C ILE A 458 -32.72 3.99 8.83
N GLY A 459 -33.08 4.85 9.77
CA GLY A 459 -32.23 5.94 10.25
C GLY A 459 -31.41 5.49 11.47
N ILE A 460 -30.16 5.87 11.53
CA ILE A 460 -29.27 5.51 12.64
C ILE A 460 -28.59 6.77 13.18
N VAL A 461 -28.72 7.00 14.48
CA VAL A 461 -27.95 8.00 15.23
C VAL A 461 -27.09 7.26 16.22
N LEU A 462 -25.77 7.27 15.98
CA LEU A 462 -24.80 6.55 16.81
C LEU A 462 -24.30 7.38 17.99
N GLN A 463 -23.86 6.71 19.04
CA GLN A 463 -23.22 7.30 20.22
C GLN A 463 -22.03 8.19 19.83
N GLU A 464 -21.07 7.66 19.10
CA GLU A 464 -19.97 8.44 18.52
C GLU A 464 -20.36 8.96 17.15
N THR A 465 -20.76 10.22 17.09
CA THR A 465 -21.14 10.86 15.84
C THR A 465 -19.92 11.10 14.96
N THR A 466 -19.84 10.39 13.86
CA THR A 466 -18.82 10.61 12.83
C THR A 466 -19.36 11.55 11.75
N LEU A 467 -18.66 12.67 11.54
CA LEU A 467 -18.87 13.57 10.41
C LEU A 467 -17.73 13.40 9.40
N PHE A 468 -18.07 13.45 8.12
CA PHE A 468 -17.13 13.36 7.02
C PHE A 468 -16.57 14.73 6.68
N SER A 469 -15.34 14.76 6.18
CA SER A 469 -14.74 15.97 5.63
C SER A 469 -15.58 16.49 4.47
N GLY A 470 -15.90 17.75 4.48
CA GLY A 470 -16.82 18.42 3.56
C GLY A 470 -17.53 19.55 4.27
N THR A 471 -18.68 19.97 3.81
CA THR A 471 -19.50 21.03 4.44
C THR A 471 -20.51 20.43 5.44
N ILE A 472 -21.09 21.28 6.30
CA ILE A 472 -22.22 20.89 7.16
C ILE A 472 -23.40 20.40 6.27
N ARG A 473 -23.67 21.09 5.16
CA ARG A 473 -24.64 20.67 4.13
C ARG A 473 -24.41 19.24 3.66
N ASP A 474 -23.17 18.92 3.24
CA ASP A 474 -22.83 17.58 2.73
C ASP A 474 -23.06 16.51 3.79
N ASN A 475 -22.78 16.83 5.04
CA ASN A 475 -22.98 15.93 6.16
C ASN A 475 -24.45 15.68 6.47
N ILE A 476 -25.32 16.69 6.40
CA ILE A 476 -26.75 16.52 6.58
C ILE A 476 -27.33 15.75 5.38
N ALA A 477 -26.95 16.10 4.15
CA ALA A 477 -27.44 15.49 2.92
C ALA A 477 -26.84 14.08 2.64
N PHE A 478 -25.97 13.55 3.50
CA PHE A 478 -25.23 12.30 3.25
C PHE A 478 -26.12 11.12 2.86
N GLY A 479 -27.30 10.97 3.50
CA GLY A 479 -28.27 9.91 3.20
C GLY A 479 -29.17 10.20 1.99
N LYS A 480 -29.26 11.48 1.57
CA LYS A 480 -30.12 11.98 0.47
C LYS A 480 -29.36 13.09 -0.28
N PRO A 481 -28.37 12.74 -1.14
CA PRO A 481 -27.50 13.73 -1.80
C PRO A 481 -28.25 14.72 -2.70
N ASP A 482 -29.42 14.33 -3.23
CA ASP A 482 -30.25 15.16 -4.11
C ASP A 482 -31.24 16.04 -3.35
N ALA A 483 -31.12 16.17 -2.01
CA ALA A 483 -31.99 16.99 -1.20
C ALA A 483 -31.83 18.47 -1.55
N THR A 484 -32.96 19.16 -1.64
CA THR A 484 -32.98 20.62 -1.83
C THR A 484 -32.50 21.35 -0.59
N GLN A 485 -32.02 22.58 -0.77
CA GLN A 485 -31.61 23.43 0.37
C GLN A 485 -32.75 23.59 1.40
N ALA A 486 -33.98 23.75 0.93
CA ALA A 486 -35.16 23.90 1.80
C ALA A 486 -35.41 22.64 2.66
N GLU A 487 -35.21 21.43 2.09
CA GLU A 487 -35.32 20.18 2.85
C GLU A 487 -34.20 20.05 3.90
N ILE A 488 -32.98 20.43 3.54
CA ILE A 488 -31.82 20.43 4.45
C ILE A 488 -32.06 21.39 5.62
N GLU A 489 -32.52 22.61 5.34
CA GLU A 489 -32.85 23.61 6.37
C GLU A 489 -34.01 23.16 7.26
N ALA A 490 -35.05 22.55 6.69
CA ALA A 490 -36.17 22.00 7.46
C ALA A 490 -35.70 20.90 8.43
N ALA A 491 -34.87 19.98 7.94
CA ALA A 491 -34.28 18.93 8.76
C ALA A 491 -33.35 19.51 9.88
N ALA A 492 -32.56 20.51 9.54
CA ALA A 492 -31.69 21.19 10.50
C ALA A 492 -32.49 21.95 11.57
N LYS A 493 -33.59 22.61 11.21
CA LYS A 493 -34.49 23.26 12.15
C LYS A 493 -35.14 22.26 13.10
N ALA A 494 -35.63 21.15 12.56
CA ALA A 494 -36.24 20.09 13.37
C ALA A 494 -35.22 19.40 14.31
N ALA A 495 -33.94 19.42 13.96
CA ALA A 495 -32.84 18.92 14.79
C ALA A 495 -32.24 20.02 15.73
N ALA A 496 -32.85 21.19 15.86
CA ALA A 496 -32.31 22.34 16.58
C ALA A 496 -30.86 22.70 16.16
N ALA A 497 -30.50 22.41 14.89
CA ALA A 497 -29.17 22.66 14.36
C ALA A 497 -29.07 23.98 13.57
N HIS A 498 -30.18 24.50 13.06
CA HIS A 498 -30.19 25.65 12.16
C HIS A 498 -29.52 26.89 12.75
N ASP A 499 -29.85 27.21 14.00
CA ASP A 499 -29.43 28.48 14.62
C ASP A 499 -27.91 28.53 14.78
N PHE A 500 -27.28 27.47 15.34
CA PHE A 500 -25.84 27.44 15.48
C PHE A 500 -25.12 27.34 14.11
N ILE A 501 -25.76 26.72 13.09
CA ILE A 501 -25.18 26.69 11.74
C ILE A 501 -25.10 28.10 11.16
N MET A 502 -26.13 28.90 11.39
CA MET A 502 -26.18 30.29 10.90
C MET A 502 -25.28 31.25 11.67
N GLU A 503 -24.76 30.88 12.84
CA GLU A 503 -23.73 31.62 13.55
C GLU A 503 -22.35 31.54 12.89
N PHE A 504 -22.10 30.48 12.05
CA PHE A 504 -20.87 30.39 11.28
C PHE A 504 -20.89 31.34 10.08
N PRO A 505 -19.74 31.98 9.73
CA PRO A 505 -19.67 32.93 8.61
C PRO A 505 -20.16 32.36 7.28
N GLU A 506 -19.96 31.06 7.03
CA GLU A 506 -20.34 30.38 5.79
C GLU A 506 -21.64 29.56 5.93
N GLY A 507 -22.31 29.61 7.10
CA GLY A 507 -23.55 28.89 7.37
C GLY A 507 -23.43 27.39 7.05
N TYR A 508 -24.33 26.87 6.21
CA TYR A 508 -24.35 25.46 5.78
C TYR A 508 -23.12 25.04 4.97
N ASP A 509 -22.41 25.98 4.35
CA ASP A 509 -21.20 25.71 3.56
C ASP A 509 -19.94 25.72 4.42
N THR A 510 -20.07 25.90 5.73
CA THR A 510 -18.96 25.81 6.69
C THR A 510 -18.27 24.47 6.61
N PRO A 511 -16.92 24.44 6.39
CA PRO A 511 -16.16 23.21 6.29
C PRO A 511 -16.11 22.48 7.63
N VAL A 512 -16.39 21.18 7.58
CA VAL A 512 -16.25 20.26 8.70
C VAL A 512 -14.90 19.57 8.59
N GLY A 513 -14.02 19.79 9.57
CA GLY A 513 -12.71 19.15 9.62
C GLY A 513 -12.79 17.64 9.79
N GLU A 514 -11.62 16.98 9.75
CA GLU A 514 -11.52 15.53 9.92
C GLU A 514 -12.23 15.08 11.21
N ARG A 515 -13.17 14.13 11.09
CA ARG A 515 -14.05 13.66 12.19
C ARG A 515 -14.83 14.78 12.92
N GLY A 516 -15.08 15.88 12.24
CA GLY A 516 -15.86 16.98 12.83
C GLY A 516 -15.13 17.79 13.90
N THR A 517 -13.80 17.86 13.87
CA THR A 517 -13.01 18.56 14.91
C THR A 517 -13.37 20.04 15.09
N THR A 518 -14.03 20.66 14.12
CA THR A 518 -14.47 22.06 14.15
C THR A 518 -15.77 22.27 14.91
N LEU A 519 -16.53 21.22 15.23
CA LEU A 519 -17.81 21.26 15.91
C LEU A 519 -17.73 20.69 17.32
N SER A 520 -18.51 21.23 18.26
CA SER A 520 -18.69 20.65 19.60
C SER A 520 -19.43 19.31 19.55
N GLY A 521 -19.37 18.51 20.60
CA GLY A 521 -20.07 17.21 20.68
C GLY A 521 -21.57 17.33 20.41
N GLY A 522 -22.25 18.27 21.05
CA GLY A 522 -23.68 18.51 20.83
C GLY A 522 -24.02 19.06 19.45
N GLN A 523 -23.14 19.87 18.83
CA GLN A 523 -23.32 20.32 17.44
C GLN A 523 -23.22 19.15 16.47
N LYS A 524 -22.23 18.25 16.65
CA LYS A 524 -22.09 17.02 15.83
C LYS A 524 -23.34 16.15 15.94
N GLN A 525 -23.85 15.96 17.14
CA GLN A 525 -25.03 15.13 17.38
C GLN A 525 -26.27 15.71 16.71
N ARG A 526 -26.51 17.04 16.81
CA ARG A 526 -27.62 17.70 16.11
C ARG A 526 -27.51 17.61 14.57
N VAL A 527 -26.29 17.68 14.02
CA VAL A 527 -26.06 17.43 12.58
C VAL A 527 -26.40 15.98 12.21
N ALA A 528 -26.07 14.99 13.06
CA ALA A 528 -26.42 13.59 12.81
C ALA A 528 -27.93 13.33 12.92
N ILE A 529 -28.63 14.00 13.85
CA ILE A 529 -30.08 13.97 13.95
C ILE A 529 -30.70 14.59 12.71
N ALA A 530 -30.21 15.73 12.23
CA ALA A 530 -30.65 16.34 10.98
C ALA A 530 -30.47 15.42 9.77
N ARG A 531 -29.32 14.70 9.69
CA ARG A 531 -29.06 13.67 8.69
C ARG A 531 -30.12 12.56 8.71
N ALA A 532 -30.50 12.09 9.89
CA ALA A 532 -31.51 11.06 10.07
C ALA A 532 -32.92 11.57 9.74
N LEU A 533 -33.27 12.80 10.12
CA LEU A 533 -34.53 13.44 9.78
C LEU A 533 -34.72 13.62 8.28
N LEU A 534 -33.67 14.06 7.58
CA LEU A 534 -33.71 14.29 6.13
C LEU A 534 -33.98 12.99 5.34
N LEU A 535 -33.55 11.84 5.87
CA LEU A 535 -33.82 10.52 5.27
C LEU A 535 -35.28 10.12 5.40
N ASP A 536 -36.02 10.65 6.37
CA ASP A 536 -37.39 10.29 6.73
C ASP A 536 -37.62 8.79 6.87
N PRO A 537 -36.88 8.12 7.78
CA PRO A 537 -36.92 6.68 7.91
C PRO A 537 -38.21 6.22 8.63
N GLN A 538 -38.67 4.99 8.37
CA GLN A 538 -39.76 4.35 9.08
C GLN A 538 -39.30 3.65 10.34
N ILE A 539 -38.05 3.21 10.38
CA ILE A 539 -37.41 2.61 11.54
C ILE A 539 -36.25 3.49 11.96
N LEU A 540 -36.14 3.73 13.27
CA LEU A 540 -35.10 4.56 13.85
C LEU A 540 -34.30 3.76 14.87
N ILE A 541 -32.99 3.90 14.84
CA ILE A 541 -32.07 3.32 15.79
C ILE A 541 -31.30 4.48 16.45
N LEU A 542 -31.44 4.58 17.77
CA LEU A 542 -30.79 5.60 18.58
C LEU A 542 -29.86 4.91 19.59
N ASP A 543 -28.57 5.15 19.48
CA ASP A 543 -27.61 4.75 20.49
C ASP A 543 -27.34 5.98 21.38
N ASP A 544 -28.01 6.03 22.54
CA ASP A 544 -28.09 7.21 23.38
C ASP A 544 -26.79 7.47 24.14
N SER A 545 -26.18 8.63 23.88
CA SER A 545 -25.14 9.18 24.74
C SER A 545 -25.10 10.70 24.66
N THR A 546 -25.75 11.29 25.61
CA THR A 546 -25.71 12.74 25.85
C THR A 546 -24.70 13.11 26.95
N SER A 547 -23.78 12.21 27.29
CA SER A 547 -22.90 12.30 28.49
C SER A 547 -21.85 13.41 28.50
N SER A 548 -21.80 14.29 27.49
CA SER A 548 -20.73 15.31 27.36
C SER A 548 -21.24 16.70 26.92
N VAL A 549 -22.52 17.01 27.19
CA VAL A 549 -23.17 18.23 26.67
C VAL A 549 -23.75 19.03 27.84
N ASP A 550 -23.77 20.34 27.73
CA ASP A 550 -24.41 21.25 28.72
C ASP A 550 -25.94 21.02 28.74
N LEU A 551 -26.56 21.29 29.89
CA LEU A 551 -28.00 21.03 30.15
C LEU A 551 -28.94 21.69 29.11
N THR A 552 -28.61 22.88 28.63
CA THR A 552 -29.42 23.59 27.62
C THR A 552 -29.36 22.95 26.26
N THR A 553 -28.19 22.55 25.82
CA THR A 553 -27.98 21.79 24.56
C THR A 553 -28.59 20.40 24.65
N GLU A 554 -28.54 19.78 25.82
CA GLU A 554 -29.17 18.49 26.07
C GLU A 554 -30.69 18.52 25.91
N ALA A 555 -31.37 19.52 26.49
CA ALA A 555 -32.82 19.71 26.33
C ALA A 555 -33.19 19.86 24.84
N GLN A 556 -32.41 20.63 24.07
CA GLN A 556 -32.60 20.77 22.62
C GLN A 556 -32.41 19.46 21.85
N ILE A 557 -31.42 18.68 22.22
CA ILE A 557 -31.16 17.35 21.62
C ILE A 557 -32.33 16.42 21.90
N GLN A 558 -32.84 16.41 23.16
CA GLN A 558 -33.96 15.57 23.54
C GLN A 558 -35.25 15.94 22.79
N GLU A 559 -35.56 17.23 22.66
CA GLU A 559 -36.70 17.72 21.86
C GLU A 559 -36.58 17.30 20.39
N ALA A 560 -35.36 17.38 19.83
CA ALA A 560 -35.09 16.95 18.46
C ALA A 560 -35.24 15.42 18.30
N LEU A 561 -34.80 14.63 19.29
CA LEU A 561 -34.97 13.17 19.30
C LEU A 561 -36.46 12.80 19.43
N ASP A 562 -37.22 13.44 20.31
CA ASP A 562 -38.65 13.20 20.45
C ASP A 562 -39.41 13.52 19.15
N THR A 563 -38.99 14.61 18.47
CA THR A 563 -39.53 14.97 17.15
C THR A 563 -39.15 13.91 16.10
N LEU A 564 -37.93 13.40 16.14
CA LEU A 564 -37.46 12.35 15.23
C LEU A 564 -38.18 11.02 15.47
N MET A 565 -38.46 10.64 16.70
CA MET A 565 -39.15 9.37 17.04
C MET A 565 -40.65 9.38 16.68
N LYS A 566 -41.26 10.54 16.59
CA LYS A 566 -42.70 10.66 16.43
C LYS A 566 -43.23 9.98 15.18
N GLY A 567 -44.12 8.98 15.36
CA GLY A 567 -44.71 8.21 14.28
C GLY A 567 -43.80 7.16 13.61
N ARG A 568 -42.61 6.92 14.16
CA ARG A 568 -41.64 5.95 13.67
C ARG A 568 -41.44 4.81 14.67
N THR A 569 -41.17 3.61 14.17
CA THR A 569 -40.75 2.50 15.06
C THR A 569 -39.31 2.73 15.50
N SER A 570 -39.10 3.00 16.78
CA SER A 570 -37.83 3.47 17.30
C SER A 570 -37.21 2.46 18.28
N PHE A 571 -35.92 2.16 18.12
CA PHE A 571 -35.12 1.36 19.05
C PHE A 571 -34.10 2.28 19.70
N VAL A 572 -34.15 2.37 21.02
CA VAL A 572 -33.27 3.26 21.79
C VAL A 572 -32.46 2.46 22.80
N ILE A 573 -31.14 2.53 22.73
CA ILE A 573 -30.29 2.07 23.82
C ILE A 573 -30.32 3.13 24.91
N ALA A 574 -31.15 2.93 25.91
CA ALA A 574 -31.35 3.92 26.96
C ALA A 574 -30.25 3.87 28.01
N GLN A 575 -29.60 4.99 28.25
CA GLN A 575 -28.71 5.23 29.39
C GLN A 575 -29.39 6.11 30.44
N ARG A 576 -30.56 6.69 30.13
CA ARG A 576 -31.30 7.61 31.00
C ARG A 576 -32.73 7.14 31.24
N ILE A 577 -33.17 7.36 32.46
CA ILE A 577 -34.51 7.01 32.92
C ILE A 577 -35.61 7.70 32.13
N SER A 578 -35.43 8.99 31.75
CA SER A 578 -36.43 9.77 31.03
C SER A 578 -36.82 9.13 29.68
N THR A 579 -35.86 8.58 28.98
CA THR A 579 -36.09 7.87 27.71
C THR A 579 -36.81 6.54 27.92
N VAL A 580 -36.56 5.85 29.07
CA VAL A 580 -37.14 4.54 29.40
C VAL A 580 -38.59 4.66 29.84
N ILE A 581 -38.93 5.66 30.66
CA ILE A 581 -40.28 5.84 31.22
C ILE A 581 -41.32 6.02 30.11
N ASN A 582 -40.99 6.74 29.03
CA ASN A 582 -41.89 7.04 27.94
C ASN A 582 -41.94 5.96 26.84
N ALA A 583 -41.17 4.89 26.96
CA ALA A 583 -41.13 3.82 25.97
C ALA A 583 -42.39 2.95 26.01
N ASP A 584 -42.90 2.58 24.83
CA ASP A 584 -44.07 1.66 24.70
C ASP A 584 -43.72 0.23 25.11
N LEU A 585 -42.45 -0.16 24.91
CA LEU A 585 -41.92 -1.46 25.28
C LEU A 585 -40.49 -1.29 25.80
N ILE A 586 -40.24 -1.81 27.00
CA ILE A 586 -38.90 -1.89 27.57
C ILE A 586 -38.44 -3.34 27.53
N LEU A 587 -37.25 -3.58 27.01
CA LEU A 587 -36.58 -4.89 27.03
C LEU A 587 -35.37 -4.82 27.97
N VAL A 588 -35.42 -5.57 29.05
CA VAL A 588 -34.31 -5.70 29.98
C VAL A 588 -33.47 -6.89 29.56
N LEU A 589 -32.21 -6.63 29.20
CA LEU A 589 -31.27 -7.67 28.77
C LEU A 589 -30.26 -7.98 29.86
N ASP A 590 -30.07 -9.25 30.16
CA ASP A 590 -28.95 -9.75 30.95
C ASP A 590 -28.32 -10.97 30.26
N LYS A 591 -26.99 -10.97 30.13
CA LYS A 591 -26.15 -12.06 29.54
C LYS A 591 -26.67 -12.63 28.21
N GLY A 592 -27.24 -11.76 27.39
CA GLY A 592 -27.75 -12.13 26.06
C GLY A 592 -29.18 -12.61 25.99
N GLU A 593 -29.92 -12.59 27.10
CA GLU A 593 -31.32 -13.00 27.20
C GLU A 593 -32.20 -11.80 27.56
N VAL A 594 -33.46 -11.79 27.11
CA VAL A 594 -34.46 -10.83 27.55
C VAL A 594 -35.08 -11.37 28.85
N VAL A 595 -34.65 -10.81 29.98
CA VAL A 595 -35.08 -11.26 31.30
C VAL A 595 -36.40 -10.64 31.77
N ALA A 596 -36.74 -9.46 31.27
CA ALA A 596 -38.04 -8.81 31.51
C ALA A 596 -38.44 -7.96 30.31
N ARG A 597 -39.73 -7.82 30.06
CA ARG A 597 -40.31 -6.99 29.03
C ARG A 597 -41.67 -6.44 29.46
N GLY A 598 -41.96 -5.19 29.18
CA GLY A 598 -43.22 -4.54 29.52
C GLY A 598 -43.08 -3.02 29.48
N ARG A 599 -44.08 -2.32 30.02
CA ARG A 599 -44.03 -0.89 30.26
C ARG A 599 -43.39 -0.57 31.59
N HIS A 600 -43.04 0.68 31.78
CA HIS A 600 -42.41 1.14 33.03
C HIS A 600 -43.18 0.74 34.29
N GLU A 601 -44.48 1.00 34.34
CA GLU A 601 -45.32 0.70 35.49
C GLU A 601 -45.39 -0.80 35.78
N GLU A 602 -45.53 -1.62 34.73
CA GLU A 602 -45.57 -3.09 34.85
C GLU A 602 -44.23 -3.64 35.38
N LEU A 603 -43.11 -3.13 34.80
CA LEU A 603 -41.78 -3.63 35.18
C LEU A 603 -41.34 -3.17 36.57
N MET A 604 -41.82 -2.04 37.06
CA MET A 604 -41.57 -1.62 38.44
C MET A 604 -42.22 -2.56 39.47
N GLU A 605 -43.35 -3.21 39.12
CA GLU A 605 -44.03 -4.15 39.98
C GLU A 605 -43.54 -5.59 39.80
N GLU A 606 -43.20 -5.99 38.57
CA GLU A 606 -42.94 -7.39 38.20
C GLU A 606 -41.46 -7.76 38.11
N SER A 607 -40.55 -6.77 37.97
CA SER A 607 -39.13 -7.03 37.72
C SER A 607 -38.21 -6.35 38.73
N GLU A 608 -37.67 -7.14 39.64
CA GLU A 608 -36.70 -6.70 40.66
C GLU A 608 -35.43 -6.10 39.98
N ILE A 609 -34.96 -6.72 38.89
CA ILE A 609 -33.80 -6.26 38.12
C ILE A 609 -34.06 -4.86 37.50
N TYR A 610 -35.26 -4.64 36.95
CA TYR A 610 -35.61 -3.33 36.40
C TYR A 610 -35.71 -2.27 37.50
N ALA A 611 -36.38 -2.59 38.62
CA ALA A 611 -36.50 -1.68 39.73
C ALA A 611 -35.14 -1.31 40.36
N GLU A 612 -34.20 -2.26 40.44
CA GLU A 612 -32.83 -2.00 40.90
C GLU A 612 -32.08 -1.06 39.96
N ILE A 613 -32.13 -1.30 38.65
CA ILE A 613 -31.51 -0.42 37.64
C ILE A 613 -32.11 0.99 37.71
N TYR A 614 -33.42 1.09 37.78
CA TYR A 614 -34.15 2.35 37.91
C TYR A 614 -33.73 3.12 39.15
N ASN A 615 -33.75 2.50 40.31
CA ASN A 615 -33.37 3.15 41.57
C ASN A 615 -31.89 3.54 41.62
N SER A 616 -30.99 2.75 41.01
CA SER A 616 -29.57 3.07 40.99
C SER A 616 -29.26 4.30 40.10
N GLN A 617 -30.00 4.46 39.02
CA GLN A 617 -29.86 5.64 38.13
C GLN A 617 -30.47 6.91 38.75
N LEU A 618 -31.62 6.80 39.44
CA LEU A 618 -32.21 7.92 40.17
C LEU A 618 -31.28 8.48 41.23
N VAL A 619 -30.56 7.60 41.96
CA VAL A 619 -29.59 8.01 42.97
C VAL A 619 -28.40 8.72 42.31
N ALA A 620 -27.94 8.26 41.13
CA ALA A 620 -26.87 8.89 40.41
C ALA A 620 -27.25 10.28 39.84
N ASP A 621 -28.47 10.43 39.32
CA ASP A 621 -28.99 11.71 38.83
C ASP A 621 -29.18 12.72 39.98
N ALA A 622 -29.73 12.30 41.10
CA ALA A 622 -29.92 13.13 42.30
C ALA A 622 -28.58 13.58 42.92
N THR A 623 -27.54 12.74 42.86
CA THR A 623 -26.19 13.14 43.32
C THR A 623 -25.51 14.11 42.35
N SER A 624 -25.72 13.98 41.06
CA SER A 624 -25.18 14.90 40.05
C SER A 624 -25.83 16.31 40.17
N ASP A 625 -27.12 16.36 40.46
CA ASP A 625 -27.84 17.64 40.70
C ASP A 625 -27.38 18.36 41.97
N ILE A 626 -27.04 17.60 43.01
CA ILE A 626 -26.50 18.17 44.27
C ILE A 626 -25.05 18.66 44.08
N GLU A 627 -24.23 17.94 43.33
CA GLU A 627 -22.86 18.40 43.01
C GLU A 627 -22.85 19.65 42.13
N THR A 628 -23.73 19.73 41.12
CA THR A 628 -23.89 20.90 40.26
C THR A 628 -24.46 22.11 41.03
N ALA A 629 -25.40 21.87 41.92
CA ALA A 629 -25.94 22.94 42.81
C ALA A 629 -24.90 23.50 43.80
N ASN A 630 -23.98 22.62 44.25
CA ASN A 630 -22.88 23.02 45.14
C ASN A 630 -21.71 23.68 44.41
N ALA A 631 -21.50 23.41 43.14
CA ALA A 631 -20.48 24.05 42.30
C ALA A 631 -20.88 25.46 41.82
N VAL A 632 -22.15 25.84 41.92
CA VAL A 632 -22.69 27.16 41.51
C VAL A 632 -22.83 28.13 42.71
N LYS A 633 -22.43 27.75 43.93
CA LYS A 633 -22.33 28.73 45.02
C LYS A 633 -21.00 29.47 44.96
N PRO A 634 -21.05 30.84 44.89
CA PRO A 634 -19.88 31.68 44.72
C PRO A 634 -18.91 31.68 45.90
#